data_e25f7f878c1e65910f75427b69deed8e
#
_entry.id   e25f7f878c1e65910f75427b69deed8e
#
_cell.length_a   1.000
_cell.length_b   1.000
_cell.length_c   1.000
_cell.angle_alpha   90.00
_cell.angle_beta   90.00
_cell.angle_gamma   90.00
#
_symmetry.space_group_name_H-M   'P 1'
#
loop_
_entity.id
_entity.type
_entity.pdbx_description
1 polymer ?
#
loop_
_entity_poly.entity_id
_entity_poly.type
_entity_poly.pdbx_seq_one_letter_code
_entity_poly.pdbx_strand_id
1 'polypeptide(L)'
;MKRKCMILALCLILAACSLQPGSNSSAGVITVSGGGAGEAAESAGETETSKTVDPSQIPSASADIFAMDTYMTVTCYGKRAEEAVAAAQAEIERLDDLLSIGKAESEISRINRDGSGVMSEDTNTMVTEALRLYDTTGGAFDITVYPLMDLWGFTTGKFAVPDAQELSALLAQCGSDKLTVNGDTIMLAEGQGIDLGGIAKGYTSGHLMEIFEEYDLVGAVVSLGGNVQCYRTKTDGSLWRCGIQDPQDPENGSAYLGVVSVADRAVITSGAYERYFVDEATGKTYHHILDPKTGYPAESGLLSVTVVSTDGMLADGLSTSCYVMGLEQSAEYWRNYGADFDLILMDENGEVYVTEPLSGQFTSDYKVHVISQEGIS
;
A
#
# COMPACT_ATOMS: atom_id res chain seq x y z
N MET A 1 -23.39 -33.52 -21.03
CA MET A 1 -22.48 -32.47 -21.50
C MET A 1 -21.91 -31.81 -20.27
N LYS A 2 -20.62 -32.00 -20.01
CA LYS A 2 -19.95 -31.62 -18.77
C LYS A 2 -19.55 -30.13 -18.85
N ARG A 3 -20.14 -29.26 -18.02
CA ARG A 3 -19.71 -27.88 -17.83
C ARG A 3 -18.34 -27.87 -17.14
N LYS A 4 -17.33 -27.40 -17.84
CA LYS A 4 -16.03 -27.06 -17.23
C LYS A 4 -16.17 -25.66 -16.64
N CYS A 5 -16.33 -25.58 -15.33
CA CYS A 5 -16.04 -24.40 -14.54
C CYS A 5 -14.52 -24.21 -14.57
N MET A 6 -14.07 -23.19 -15.29
CA MET A 6 -12.68 -22.75 -15.19
C MET A 6 -12.64 -21.68 -14.08
N ILE A 7 -12.45 -22.15 -12.86
CA ILE A 7 -12.01 -21.31 -11.77
C ILE A 7 -10.56 -21.00 -12.10
N LEU A 8 -10.26 -19.75 -12.48
CA LEU A 8 -8.87 -19.32 -12.59
C LEU A 8 -8.31 -19.32 -11.18
N ALA A 9 -7.50 -20.33 -10.95
CA ALA A 9 -6.88 -20.64 -9.71
C ALA A 9 -5.87 -19.53 -9.37
N LEU A 10 -6.03 -19.01 -8.18
CA LEU A 10 -4.94 -18.59 -7.33
C LEU A 10 -3.77 -19.56 -7.53
N CYS A 11 -2.69 -19.14 -8.14
CA CYS A 11 -1.48 -19.94 -8.28
C CYS A 11 -0.87 -20.17 -6.91
N LEU A 12 -1.30 -21.26 -6.27
CA LEU A 12 -0.53 -21.96 -5.26
C LEU A 12 0.69 -22.57 -5.95
N ILE A 13 1.80 -21.84 -5.98
CA ILE A 13 3.10 -22.44 -6.22
C ILE A 13 3.51 -23.15 -4.93
N LEU A 14 3.06 -24.38 -4.78
CA LEU A 14 3.70 -25.36 -3.90
C LEU A 14 5.00 -25.78 -4.58
N ALA A 15 6.06 -25.00 -4.41
CA ALA A 15 7.42 -25.47 -4.65
C ALA A 15 7.79 -26.40 -3.50
N ALA A 16 7.82 -27.71 -3.78
CA ALA A 16 8.49 -28.68 -2.94
C ALA A 16 9.99 -28.35 -2.92
N CYS A 17 10.43 -27.61 -1.91
CA CYS A 17 11.84 -27.36 -1.66
C CYS A 17 12.47 -28.60 -1.04
N SER A 18 13.30 -29.29 -1.83
CA SER A 18 14.42 -30.06 -1.31
C SER A 18 15.41 -29.07 -0.68
N LEU A 19 15.70 -29.27 0.61
CA LEU A 19 16.64 -28.49 1.39
C LEU A 19 18.03 -28.43 0.74
N GLN A 20 18.39 -27.25 0.24
CA GLN A 20 19.78 -26.81 0.16
C GLN A 20 19.90 -25.47 0.87
N PRO A 21 20.93 -25.25 1.71
CA PRO A 21 21.10 -23.98 2.42
C PRO A 21 21.64 -22.92 1.48
N GLY A 22 20.88 -21.84 1.29
CA GLY A 22 21.36 -20.62 0.63
C GLY A 22 20.54 -20.17 -0.58
N SER A 23 19.31 -19.68 -0.36
CA SER A 23 18.70 -18.66 -1.22
C SER A 23 17.52 -18.01 -0.50
N ASN A 24 17.71 -16.79 -0.02
CA ASN A 24 16.63 -15.93 0.45
C ASN A 24 15.82 -15.47 -0.76
N SER A 25 14.59 -15.96 -0.88
CA SER A 25 13.60 -15.39 -1.79
C SER A 25 12.55 -14.64 -0.96
N SER A 26 12.71 -13.32 -0.81
CA SER A 26 11.67 -12.43 -0.33
C SER A 26 10.97 -11.77 -1.51
N ALA A 27 9.67 -11.99 -1.64
CA ALA A 27 8.84 -11.27 -2.61
C ALA A 27 8.85 -9.77 -2.29
N GLY A 28 9.14 -8.93 -3.29
CA GLY A 28 8.98 -7.47 -3.23
C GLY A 28 10.22 -6.66 -2.82
N VAL A 29 11.25 -7.26 -2.20
CA VAL A 29 12.49 -6.55 -1.85
C VAL A 29 13.67 -7.29 -2.45
N ILE A 30 14.28 -6.73 -3.49
CA ILE A 30 15.47 -7.30 -4.10
C ILE A 30 16.72 -6.64 -3.53
N THR A 31 17.55 -7.43 -2.84
CA THR A 31 18.92 -7.07 -2.53
C THR A 31 19.81 -7.42 -3.72
N VAL A 32 20.20 -6.45 -4.52
CA VAL A 32 21.25 -6.65 -5.52
C VAL A 32 22.59 -6.26 -4.91
N SER A 33 23.48 -7.23 -4.67
CA SER A 33 24.87 -6.99 -4.31
C SER A 33 25.65 -6.62 -5.57
N GLY A 34 26.02 -5.35 -5.72
CA GLY A 34 26.95 -4.89 -6.73
C GLY A 34 28.33 -4.69 -6.10
N GLY A 35 29.29 -5.53 -6.42
CA GLY A 35 30.69 -5.31 -6.10
C GLY A 35 31.29 -4.26 -7.06
N GLY A 36 32.08 -3.36 -6.52
CA GLY A 36 32.91 -2.43 -7.27
C GLY A 36 33.95 -1.80 -6.36
N ALA A 37 35.17 -2.31 -6.42
CA ALA A 37 36.32 -1.75 -5.73
C ALA A 37 36.74 -0.43 -6.36
N GLY A 38 36.90 0.61 -5.57
CA GLY A 38 37.56 1.85 -5.93
C GLY A 38 38.41 2.34 -4.76
N GLU A 39 39.70 2.25 -4.91
CA GLU A 39 40.70 2.79 -3.97
C GLU A 39 40.61 4.32 -3.86
N ALA A 40 40.67 4.85 -2.65
CA ALA A 40 41.15 6.20 -2.41
C ALA A 40 41.63 6.39 -0.96
N ALA A 41 42.91 6.54 -0.83
CA ALA A 41 43.75 7.39 0.02
C ALA A 41 43.39 7.59 1.52
N GLU A 42 44.38 7.18 2.31
CA GLU A 42 44.57 7.46 3.75
C GLU A 42 44.59 8.97 4.08
N SER A 43 43.91 9.31 5.17
CA SER A 43 44.25 10.45 6.02
C SER A 43 43.96 10.06 7.47
N ALA A 44 45.02 10.02 8.28
CA ALA A 44 45.01 9.62 9.69
C ALA A 44 44.33 10.70 10.53
N GLY A 45 43.41 10.26 11.40
CA GLY A 45 42.87 10.99 12.51
C GLY A 45 42.31 9.96 13.50
N GLU A 46 43.00 9.79 14.65
CA GLU A 46 42.57 8.91 15.71
C GLU A 46 41.22 9.39 16.27
N THR A 47 40.20 8.58 16.11
CA THR A 47 38.92 8.71 16.81
C THR A 47 38.52 7.32 17.29
N GLU A 48 37.98 7.21 18.49
CA GLU A 48 37.59 6.00 19.20
C GLU A 48 36.91 5.00 18.25
N THR A 49 37.50 3.82 18.10
CA THR A 49 36.96 2.71 17.32
C THR A 49 35.68 2.18 17.97
N SER A 50 34.56 2.69 17.49
CA SER A 50 33.31 1.96 17.58
C SER A 50 33.54 0.65 16.81
N LYS A 51 33.46 -0.48 17.48
CA LYS A 51 33.49 -1.79 16.84
C LYS A 51 32.33 -1.86 15.87
N THR A 52 32.60 -1.68 14.61
CA THR A 52 31.61 -1.97 13.55
C THR A 52 31.28 -3.46 13.65
N VAL A 53 30.06 -3.76 14.07
CA VAL A 53 29.55 -5.13 14.10
C VAL A 53 29.46 -5.58 12.64
N ASP A 54 30.01 -6.77 12.33
CA ASP A 54 29.85 -7.37 11.01
C ASP A 54 28.34 -7.51 10.70
N PRO A 55 27.84 -6.92 9.61
CA PRO A 55 26.41 -6.97 9.26
C PRO A 55 25.85 -8.41 9.19
N SER A 56 26.68 -9.40 8.82
CA SER A 56 26.31 -10.80 8.75
C SER A 56 26.09 -11.46 10.12
N GLN A 57 26.52 -10.81 11.21
CA GLN A 57 26.38 -11.30 12.58
C GLN A 57 25.19 -10.69 13.31
N ILE A 58 24.44 -9.79 12.66
CA ILE A 58 23.23 -9.21 13.26
C ILE A 58 22.11 -10.24 13.18
N PRO A 59 21.51 -10.66 14.31
CA PRO A 59 20.39 -11.58 14.31
C PRO A 59 19.23 -11.03 13.47
N SER A 60 18.49 -11.94 12.83
CA SER A 60 17.29 -11.58 12.07
C SER A 60 16.19 -12.59 12.31
N ALA A 61 14.95 -12.14 12.16
CA ALA A 61 13.77 -12.98 12.15
C ALA A 61 12.80 -12.49 11.08
N SER A 62 11.97 -13.40 10.54
CA SER A 62 10.95 -13.08 9.57
C SER A 62 9.71 -13.95 9.80
N ALA A 63 8.53 -13.42 9.48
CA ALA A 63 7.27 -14.15 9.46
C ALA A 63 6.47 -13.79 8.22
N ASP A 64 5.79 -14.81 7.66
CA ASP A 64 4.75 -14.64 6.66
C ASP A 64 3.39 -14.77 7.35
N ILE A 65 2.51 -13.83 7.10
CA ILE A 65 1.22 -13.67 7.77
C ILE A 65 0.15 -13.54 6.69
N PHE A 66 -1.03 -14.12 6.91
CA PHE A 66 -2.21 -13.83 6.09
C PHE A 66 -3.22 -13.07 6.94
N ALA A 67 -3.43 -11.80 6.64
CA ALA A 67 -4.38 -10.91 7.30
C ALA A 67 -4.86 -9.83 6.32
N MET A 68 -5.97 -9.14 6.61
CA MET A 68 -6.54 -8.08 5.76
C MET A 68 -6.67 -8.51 4.28
N ASP A 69 -7.10 -9.77 4.06
CA ASP A 69 -7.29 -10.41 2.74
C ASP A 69 -6.02 -10.45 1.86
N THR A 70 -4.82 -10.42 2.46
CA THR A 70 -3.56 -10.45 1.71
C THR A 70 -2.44 -11.18 2.43
N TYR A 71 -1.39 -11.55 1.67
CA TYR A 71 -0.14 -12.05 2.24
C TYR A 71 0.76 -10.88 2.66
N MET A 72 1.35 -11.03 3.82
CA MET A 72 2.21 -10.04 4.44
C MET A 72 3.51 -10.70 4.88
N THR A 73 4.61 -9.96 4.81
CA THR A 73 5.91 -10.39 5.31
C THR A 73 6.49 -9.33 6.22
N VAL A 74 6.96 -9.74 7.39
CA VAL A 74 7.69 -8.89 8.34
C VAL A 74 9.09 -9.45 8.49
N THR A 75 10.12 -8.63 8.29
CA THR A 75 11.53 -9.00 8.48
C THR A 75 12.22 -7.98 9.36
N CYS A 76 12.80 -8.43 10.46
CA CYS A 76 13.44 -7.63 11.49
C CYS A 76 14.89 -8.01 11.66
N TYR A 77 15.76 -7.02 11.93
CA TYR A 77 17.17 -7.18 12.16
C TYR A 77 17.57 -6.51 13.51
N GLY A 78 18.13 -7.29 14.42
CA GLY A 78 18.53 -6.82 15.75
C GLY A 78 18.50 -7.94 16.78
N LYS A 79 18.97 -7.67 17.98
CA LYS A 79 19.05 -8.67 19.05
C LYS A 79 17.68 -9.20 19.48
N ARG A 80 16.63 -8.39 19.31
CA ARG A 80 15.26 -8.70 19.71
C ARG A 80 14.35 -8.94 18.48
N ALA A 81 14.93 -9.33 17.34
CA ALA A 81 14.20 -9.49 16.09
C ALA A 81 13.03 -10.50 16.20
N GLU A 82 13.22 -11.63 16.88
CA GLU A 82 12.16 -12.64 17.08
C GLU A 82 10.98 -12.08 17.90
N GLU A 83 11.28 -11.33 18.98
CA GLU A 83 10.26 -10.71 19.82
C GLU A 83 9.50 -9.64 19.03
N ALA A 84 10.20 -8.83 18.26
CA ALA A 84 9.61 -7.78 17.43
C ALA A 84 8.69 -8.35 16.33
N VAL A 85 9.10 -9.44 15.66
CA VAL A 85 8.28 -10.14 14.68
C VAL A 85 7.01 -10.68 15.33
N ALA A 86 7.11 -11.29 16.52
CA ALA A 86 5.93 -11.80 17.21
C ALA A 86 4.97 -10.67 17.65
N ALA A 87 5.50 -9.53 18.10
CA ALA A 87 4.71 -8.35 18.45
C ALA A 87 4.03 -7.74 17.20
N ALA A 88 4.77 -7.63 16.10
CA ALA A 88 4.24 -7.14 14.83
C ALA A 88 3.09 -8.04 14.30
N GLN A 89 3.26 -9.35 14.36
CA GLN A 89 2.20 -10.29 13.99
C GLN A 89 0.94 -10.10 14.85
N ALA A 90 1.09 -10.01 16.16
CA ALA A 90 -0.03 -9.81 17.07
C ALA A 90 -0.78 -8.49 16.80
N GLU A 91 -0.05 -7.43 16.43
CA GLU A 91 -0.64 -6.14 16.09
C GLU A 91 -1.38 -6.17 14.74
N ILE A 92 -0.81 -6.82 13.73
CA ILE A 92 -1.50 -7.05 12.44
C ILE A 92 -2.81 -7.81 12.65
N GLU A 93 -2.79 -8.91 13.43
CA GLU A 93 -3.97 -9.71 13.72
C GLU A 93 -5.01 -8.91 14.52
N ARG A 94 -4.59 -8.08 15.48
CA ARG A 94 -5.47 -7.19 16.26
C ARG A 94 -6.19 -6.19 15.38
N LEU A 95 -5.45 -5.53 14.47
CA LEU A 95 -6.02 -4.54 13.57
C LEU A 95 -6.93 -5.18 12.50
N ASP A 96 -6.59 -6.37 12.02
CA ASP A 96 -7.47 -7.12 11.13
C ASP A 96 -8.79 -7.51 11.82
N ASP A 97 -8.74 -7.95 13.10
CA ASP A 97 -9.94 -8.23 13.87
C ASP A 97 -10.80 -6.97 14.11
N LEU A 98 -10.16 -5.83 14.29
CA LEU A 98 -10.84 -4.56 14.55
C LEU A 98 -11.52 -4.00 13.29
N LEU A 99 -10.86 -4.06 12.14
CA LEU A 99 -11.18 -3.26 10.96
C LEU A 99 -11.88 -4.02 9.83
N SER A 100 -11.76 -5.36 9.81
CA SER A 100 -12.24 -6.17 8.69
C SER A 100 -13.76 -6.09 8.50
N ILE A 101 -14.18 -5.67 7.30
CA ILE A 101 -15.60 -5.73 6.89
C ILE A 101 -16.11 -7.17 6.73
N GLY A 102 -15.21 -8.15 6.57
CA GLY A 102 -15.54 -9.56 6.45
C GLY A 102 -15.79 -10.27 7.80
N LYS A 103 -15.41 -9.66 8.93
CA LYS A 103 -15.59 -10.21 10.27
C LYS A 103 -16.79 -9.56 10.94
N ALA A 104 -17.86 -10.31 11.17
CA ALA A 104 -19.15 -9.78 11.67
C ALA A 104 -19.05 -9.01 13.00
N GLU A 105 -18.06 -9.36 13.84
CA GLU A 105 -17.83 -8.77 15.15
C GLU A 105 -16.77 -7.66 15.16
N SER A 106 -16.19 -7.31 14.00
CA SER A 106 -15.28 -6.17 13.90
C SER A 106 -16.00 -4.86 14.23
N GLU A 107 -15.23 -3.83 14.59
CA GLU A 107 -15.80 -2.52 14.89
C GLU A 107 -16.48 -1.92 13.65
N ILE A 108 -15.83 -2.01 12.50
CA ILE A 108 -16.37 -1.47 11.24
C ILE A 108 -17.65 -2.20 10.81
N SER A 109 -17.68 -3.53 10.93
CA SER A 109 -18.90 -4.30 10.61
C SER A 109 -20.08 -3.96 11.55
N ARG A 110 -19.80 -3.70 12.83
CA ARG A 110 -20.85 -3.24 13.78
C ARG A 110 -21.35 -1.85 13.42
N ILE A 111 -20.44 -0.90 13.15
CA ILE A 111 -20.81 0.45 12.72
C ILE A 111 -21.66 0.41 11.45
N ASN A 112 -21.24 -0.37 10.44
CA ASN A 112 -21.99 -0.54 9.19
C ASN A 112 -23.39 -1.15 9.42
N ARG A 113 -23.51 -2.14 10.29
CA ARG A 113 -24.79 -2.80 10.60
C ARG A 113 -25.74 -1.89 11.39
N ASP A 114 -25.20 -1.18 12.37
CA ASP A 114 -26.01 -0.42 13.34
C ASP A 114 -26.22 1.05 12.87
N GLY A 115 -25.53 1.48 11.80
CA GLY A 115 -25.57 2.85 11.25
C GLY A 115 -24.85 3.87 12.13
N SER A 116 -24.27 3.46 13.26
CA SER A 116 -23.52 4.32 14.16
C SER A 116 -22.70 3.48 15.14
N GLY A 117 -21.70 4.10 15.77
CA GLY A 117 -20.91 3.43 16.81
C GLY A 117 -19.93 4.37 17.50
N VAL A 118 -19.38 3.88 18.61
CA VAL A 118 -18.22 4.49 19.25
C VAL A 118 -16.98 3.86 18.65
N MET A 119 -16.13 4.69 18.13
CA MET A 119 -14.86 4.29 17.52
C MET A 119 -13.77 4.11 18.57
N SER A 120 -12.94 3.08 18.42
CA SER A 120 -11.66 2.99 19.09
C SER A 120 -10.74 4.14 18.66
N GLU A 121 -9.64 4.33 19.35
CA GLU A 121 -8.60 5.32 18.99
C GLU A 121 -8.07 5.05 17.57
N ASP A 122 -7.80 3.79 17.23
CA ASP A 122 -7.34 3.37 15.90
C ASP A 122 -8.33 3.78 14.81
N THR A 123 -9.59 3.41 14.96
CA THR A 123 -10.63 3.73 13.97
C THR A 123 -10.87 5.23 13.87
N ASN A 124 -10.89 5.95 14.99
CA ASN A 124 -11.07 7.40 14.99
C ASN A 124 -9.93 8.13 14.29
N THR A 125 -8.69 7.69 14.48
CA THR A 125 -7.50 8.21 13.77
C THR A 125 -7.64 8.02 12.27
N MET A 126 -7.96 6.82 11.82
CA MET A 126 -8.12 6.53 10.39
C MET A 126 -9.31 7.27 9.76
N VAL A 127 -10.46 7.33 10.44
CA VAL A 127 -11.63 8.08 9.96
C VAL A 127 -11.32 9.57 9.86
N THR A 128 -10.62 10.15 10.85
CA THR A 128 -10.21 11.55 10.82
C THR A 128 -9.32 11.85 9.62
N GLU A 129 -8.32 11.01 9.36
CA GLU A 129 -7.44 11.18 8.21
C GLU A 129 -8.18 10.95 6.89
N ALA A 130 -9.08 9.96 6.83
CA ALA A 130 -9.92 9.70 5.65
C ALA A 130 -10.80 10.91 5.29
N LEU A 131 -11.41 11.56 6.29
CA LEU A 131 -12.18 12.78 6.08
C LEU A 131 -11.31 13.95 5.60
N ARG A 132 -10.09 14.08 6.15
CA ARG A 132 -9.13 15.08 5.67
C ARG A 132 -8.74 14.83 4.21
N LEU A 133 -8.49 13.58 3.84
CA LEU A 133 -8.19 13.19 2.45
C LEU A 133 -9.40 13.43 1.54
N TYR A 134 -10.61 13.11 1.98
CA TYR A 134 -11.82 13.42 1.22
C TYR A 134 -11.89 14.90 0.87
N ASP A 135 -11.71 15.78 1.86
CA ASP A 135 -11.78 17.21 1.66
C ASP A 135 -10.65 17.72 0.76
N THR A 136 -9.41 17.32 1.01
CA THR A 136 -8.25 17.86 0.28
C THR A 136 -8.12 17.32 -1.13
N THR A 137 -8.60 16.10 -1.42
CA THR A 137 -8.58 15.49 -2.75
C THR A 137 -9.86 15.77 -3.57
N GLY A 138 -10.79 16.56 -3.00
CA GLY A 138 -12.09 16.83 -3.65
C GLY A 138 -12.94 15.58 -3.85
N GLY A 139 -12.88 14.65 -2.88
CA GLY A 139 -13.65 13.42 -2.85
C GLY A 139 -13.06 12.28 -3.67
N ALA A 140 -11.78 12.36 -4.10
CA ALA A 140 -11.12 11.25 -4.77
C ALA A 140 -10.80 10.09 -3.82
N PHE A 141 -10.66 10.35 -2.51
CA PHE A 141 -10.65 9.36 -1.46
C PHE A 141 -11.97 9.41 -0.68
N ASP A 142 -12.69 8.31 -0.60
CA ASP A 142 -13.97 8.25 0.10
C ASP A 142 -14.19 6.87 0.72
N ILE A 143 -14.21 6.81 2.04
CA ILE A 143 -14.44 5.54 2.77
C ILE A 143 -15.88 5.05 2.68
N THR A 144 -16.81 5.89 2.18
CA THR A 144 -18.23 5.53 2.05
C THR A 144 -18.55 4.79 0.76
N VAL A 145 -17.56 4.46 -0.07
CA VAL A 145 -17.73 3.65 -1.29
C VAL A 145 -18.02 2.17 -1.00
N TYR A 146 -18.03 1.73 0.26
CA TYR A 146 -18.25 0.35 0.67
C TYR A 146 -19.48 -0.30 0.02
N PRO A 147 -20.69 0.32 0.00
CA PRO A 147 -21.86 -0.27 -0.67
C PRO A 147 -21.66 -0.48 -2.17
N LEU A 148 -20.88 0.38 -2.84
CA LEU A 148 -20.53 0.20 -4.24
C LEU A 148 -19.53 -0.95 -4.42
N MET A 149 -18.52 -1.06 -3.56
CA MET A 149 -17.58 -2.18 -3.57
C MET A 149 -18.29 -3.53 -3.41
N ASP A 150 -19.31 -3.57 -2.54
CA ASP A 150 -20.14 -4.76 -2.33
C ASP A 150 -20.99 -5.07 -3.57
N LEU A 151 -21.62 -4.08 -4.18
CA LEU A 151 -22.41 -4.20 -5.40
C LEU A 151 -21.58 -4.73 -6.59
N TRP A 152 -20.35 -4.27 -6.75
CA TRP A 152 -19.40 -4.79 -7.75
C TRP A 152 -18.88 -6.20 -7.40
N GLY A 153 -19.07 -6.65 -6.15
CA GLY A 153 -18.63 -7.95 -5.65
C GLY A 153 -17.17 -7.98 -5.22
N PHE A 154 -16.49 -6.84 -5.09
CA PHE A 154 -15.10 -6.78 -4.65
C PHE A 154 -14.93 -7.19 -3.18
N THR A 155 -15.95 -7.04 -2.35
CA THR A 155 -15.94 -7.46 -0.93
C THR A 155 -16.28 -8.94 -0.75
N THR A 156 -17.03 -9.53 -1.69
CA THR A 156 -17.57 -10.89 -1.56
C THR A 156 -16.94 -11.91 -2.52
N GLY A 157 -16.14 -11.44 -3.50
CA GLY A 157 -15.62 -12.26 -4.59
C GLY A 157 -16.68 -12.71 -5.60
N LYS A 158 -17.92 -12.19 -5.50
CA LYS A 158 -19.01 -12.47 -6.45
C LYS A 158 -19.14 -11.34 -7.46
N PHE A 159 -18.12 -11.23 -8.30
CA PHE A 159 -17.99 -10.15 -9.25
C PHE A 159 -19.18 -10.07 -10.24
N ALA A 160 -19.72 -8.88 -10.41
CA ALA A 160 -20.75 -8.58 -11.42
C ALA A 160 -20.69 -7.11 -11.84
N VAL A 161 -21.01 -6.84 -13.10
CA VAL A 161 -21.24 -5.47 -13.56
C VAL A 161 -22.61 -5.03 -13.05
N PRO A 162 -22.71 -3.98 -12.23
CA PRO A 162 -23.98 -3.55 -11.64
C PRO A 162 -24.97 -3.05 -12.67
N ASP A 163 -26.26 -3.16 -12.36
CA ASP A 163 -27.30 -2.41 -13.05
C ASP A 163 -27.10 -0.89 -12.84
N ALA A 164 -27.21 -0.10 -13.89
CA ALA A 164 -26.94 1.33 -13.83
C ALA A 164 -27.89 2.09 -12.89
N GLN A 165 -29.14 1.64 -12.74
CA GLN A 165 -30.10 2.27 -11.83
C GLN A 165 -29.77 1.95 -10.37
N GLU A 166 -29.38 0.71 -10.07
CA GLU A 166 -28.95 0.28 -8.75
C GLU A 166 -27.66 0.99 -8.33
N LEU A 167 -26.66 1.03 -9.24
CA LEU A 167 -25.43 1.78 -9.02
C LEU A 167 -25.69 3.25 -8.70
N SER A 168 -26.53 3.92 -9.51
CA SER A 168 -26.88 5.33 -9.30
C SER A 168 -27.59 5.58 -7.97
N ALA A 169 -28.43 4.65 -7.53
CA ALA A 169 -29.12 4.76 -6.24
C ALA A 169 -28.16 4.67 -5.05
N LEU A 170 -27.18 3.75 -5.10
CA LEU A 170 -26.15 3.63 -4.06
C LEU A 170 -25.15 4.77 -4.11
N LEU A 171 -24.74 5.20 -5.30
CA LEU A 171 -23.84 6.33 -5.47
C LEU A 171 -24.40 7.60 -4.82
N ALA A 172 -25.70 7.82 -4.90
CA ALA A 172 -26.37 8.96 -4.26
C ALA A 172 -26.27 8.93 -2.71
N GLN A 173 -25.98 7.77 -2.12
CA GLN A 173 -25.81 7.61 -0.68
C GLN A 173 -24.34 7.82 -0.25
N CYS A 174 -23.37 7.59 -1.15
CA CYS A 174 -21.96 7.82 -0.89
C CYS A 174 -21.66 9.31 -0.68
N GLY A 175 -20.56 9.60 -0.01
CA GLY A 175 -20.04 10.92 0.31
C GLY A 175 -19.69 11.03 1.78
N SER A 176 -18.39 11.16 2.08
CA SER A 176 -17.90 11.33 3.45
C SER A 176 -18.38 12.64 4.09
N ASP A 177 -18.80 13.63 3.29
CA ASP A 177 -19.46 14.87 3.74
C ASP A 177 -20.82 14.64 4.41
N LYS A 178 -21.41 13.45 4.23
CA LYS A 178 -22.70 13.05 4.86
C LYS A 178 -22.52 12.32 6.19
N LEU A 179 -21.28 11.94 6.53
CA LEU A 179 -20.96 11.35 7.82
C LEU A 179 -21.04 12.41 8.91
N THR A 180 -21.43 12.00 10.11
CA THR A 180 -21.33 12.85 11.29
C THR A 180 -20.36 12.21 12.27
N VAL A 181 -19.26 12.92 12.58
CA VAL A 181 -18.31 12.51 13.62
C VAL A 181 -18.35 13.52 14.75
N ASN A 182 -18.57 13.03 15.98
CA ASN A 182 -18.59 13.84 17.19
C ASN A 182 -17.75 13.19 18.28
N GLY A 183 -16.52 13.65 18.43
CA GLY A 183 -15.52 13.00 19.29
C GLY A 183 -15.17 11.61 18.77
N ASP A 184 -15.46 10.60 19.54
CA ASP A 184 -15.25 9.20 19.21
C ASP A 184 -16.50 8.50 18.59
N THR A 185 -17.58 9.23 18.40
CA THR A 185 -18.82 8.67 17.87
C THR A 185 -19.00 9.02 16.39
N ILE A 186 -19.24 7.99 15.56
CA ILE A 186 -19.60 8.12 14.16
C ILE A 186 -21.07 7.77 13.93
N MET A 187 -21.74 8.51 13.06
CA MET A 187 -23.08 8.23 12.54
C MET A 187 -23.06 8.26 11.02
N LEU A 188 -23.54 7.19 10.42
CA LEU A 188 -23.69 7.04 8.98
C LEU A 188 -25.05 7.61 8.55
N ALA A 189 -25.12 8.22 7.37
CA ALA A 189 -26.41 8.55 6.77
C ALA A 189 -27.16 7.26 6.34
N GLU A 190 -28.46 7.38 6.07
CA GLU A 190 -29.26 6.23 5.65
C GLU A 190 -28.69 5.55 4.39
N GLY A 191 -28.43 4.26 4.47
CA GLY A 191 -27.87 3.44 3.40
C GLY A 191 -26.37 3.56 3.20
N GLN A 192 -25.68 4.39 3.97
CA GLN A 192 -24.21 4.42 3.96
C GLN A 192 -23.59 3.20 4.66
N GLY A 193 -22.38 2.91 4.25
CA GLY A 193 -21.45 2.02 4.94
C GLY A 193 -20.03 2.50 4.69
N ILE A 194 -19.10 2.14 5.55
CA ILE A 194 -17.68 2.52 5.43
C ILE A 194 -16.78 1.31 5.28
N ASP A 195 -15.69 1.51 4.55
CA ASP A 195 -14.57 0.59 4.43
C ASP A 195 -13.25 1.37 4.56
N LEU A 196 -12.39 0.93 5.47
CA LEU A 196 -11.08 1.53 5.70
C LEU A 196 -9.94 0.84 4.93
N GLY A 197 -10.25 -0.12 4.05
CA GLY A 197 -9.25 -0.92 3.32
C GLY A 197 -8.25 -0.11 2.49
N GLY A 198 -8.62 1.11 2.06
CA GLY A 198 -7.73 2.02 1.33
C GLY A 198 -6.75 2.81 2.21
N ILE A 199 -6.74 2.61 3.54
CA ILE A 199 -5.87 3.34 4.47
C ILE A 199 -5.35 2.45 5.62
N ALA A 200 -5.98 1.31 5.84
CA ALA A 200 -5.73 0.46 7.00
C ALA A 200 -4.35 -0.23 6.96
N LYS A 201 -3.87 -0.62 5.78
CA LYS A 201 -2.56 -1.25 5.66
C LYS A 201 -1.43 -0.24 5.94
N GLY A 202 -1.60 0.98 5.45
CA GLY A 202 -0.69 2.08 5.73
C GLY A 202 -0.67 2.45 7.22
N TYR A 203 -1.83 2.52 7.87
CA TYR A 203 -1.95 2.71 9.31
C TYR A 203 -1.25 1.58 10.08
N THR A 204 -1.51 0.33 9.71
CA THR A 204 -0.86 -0.84 10.31
C THR A 204 0.65 -0.76 10.20
N SER A 205 1.18 -0.42 9.02
CA SER A 205 2.62 -0.31 8.84
C SER A 205 3.25 0.76 9.74
N GLY A 206 2.56 1.88 10.00
CA GLY A 206 2.99 2.90 10.95
C GLY A 206 3.14 2.35 12.37
N HIS A 207 2.15 1.60 12.87
CA HIS A 207 2.21 0.93 14.18
C HIS A 207 3.38 -0.05 14.28
N LEU A 208 3.70 -0.74 13.18
CA LEU A 208 4.87 -1.64 13.18
C LEU A 208 6.19 -0.87 13.32
N MET A 209 6.28 0.37 12.80
CA MET A 209 7.49 1.19 12.99
C MET A 209 7.67 1.57 14.47
N GLU A 210 6.59 1.87 15.19
CA GLU A 210 6.62 2.13 16.64
C GLU A 210 7.08 0.88 17.43
N ILE A 211 6.55 -0.29 17.08
CA ILE A 211 7.00 -1.57 17.66
C ILE A 211 8.51 -1.77 17.41
N PHE A 212 8.99 -1.52 16.19
CA PHE A 212 10.41 -1.70 15.87
C PHE A 212 11.33 -0.74 16.64
N GLU A 213 10.85 0.46 16.95
CA GLU A 213 11.52 1.42 17.83
C GLU A 213 11.59 0.89 19.27
N GLU A 214 10.48 0.37 19.84
CA GLU A 214 10.43 -0.19 21.20
C GLU A 214 11.37 -1.39 21.38
N TYR A 215 11.56 -2.18 20.31
CA TYR A 215 12.49 -3.32 20.33
C TYR A 215 13.93 -2.97 19.98
N ASP A 216 14.24 -1.68 19.75
CA ASP A 216 15.56 -1.14 19.38
C ASP A 216 16.19 -1.93 18.23
N LEU A 217 15.43 -2.13 17.15
CA LEU A 217 15.92 -2.85 15.99
C LEU A 217 16.96 -2.03 15.21
N VAL A 218 17.89 -2.72 14.58
CA VAL A 218 18.90 -2.12 13.69
C VAL A 218 18.27 -1.68 12.37
N GLY A 219 17.32 -2.47 11.87
CA GLY A 219 16.54 -2.18 10.69
C GLY A 219 15.43 -3.20 10.54
N ALA A 220 14.40 -2.86 9.80
CA ALA A 220 13.31 -3.77 9.46
C ALA A 220 12.66 -3.38 8.13
N VAL A 221 11.96 -4.33 7.53
CA VAL A 221 11.11 -4.09 6.37
C VAL A 221 9.84 -4.91 6.49
N VAL A 222 8.73 -4.29 6.17
CA VAL A 222 7.43 -4.95 6.08
C VAL A 222 6.88 -4.81 4.66
N SER A 223 6.17 -5.83 4.21
CA SER A 223 5.36 -5.81 2.99
C SER A 223 3.96 -6.31 3.34
N LEU A 224 2.99 -5.42 3.31
CA LEU A 224 1.60 -5.68 3.66
C LEU A 224 0.76 -5.71 2.38
N GLY A 225 0.82 -6.83 1.64
CA GLY A 225 0.11 -6.97 0.37
C GLY A 225 0.58 -5.98 -0.71
N GLY A 226 1.89 -5.75 -0.80
CA GLY A 226 2.48 -4.78 -1.72
C GLY A 226 2.76 -3.40 -1.12
N ASN A 227 2.12 -3.02 -0.01
CA ASN A 227 2.48 -1.83 0.75
C ASN A 227 3.78 -2.09 1.51
N VAL A 228 4.88 -1.50 1.08
CA VAL A 228 6.19 -1.68 1.70
C VAL A 228 6.48 -0.51 2.64
N GLN A 229 6.96 -0.79 3.84
CA GLN A 229 7.53 0.23 4.72
C GLN A 229 8.85 -0.25 5.31
N CYS A 230 9.84 0.65 5.28
CA CYS A 230 11.20 0.40 5.72
C CYS A 230 11.47 1.17 7.01
N TYR A 231 12.04 0.48 7.99
CA TYR A 231 12.50 1.07 9.24
C TYR A 231 14.03 1.19 9.22
N ARG A 232 14.54 2.40 9.45
CA ARG A 232 15.97 2.74 9.39
C ARG A 232 16.61 2.32 8.04
N THR A 233 17.85 1.86 8.07
CA THR A 233 18.62 1.36 6.94
C THR A 233 18.82 -0.14 7.03
N LYS A 234 19.42 -0.75 6.02
CA LYS A 234 19.91 -2.11 6.12
C LYS A 234 21.03 -2.23 7.16
N THR A 235 21.35 -3.45 7.53
CA THR A 235 22.37 -3.76 8.53
C THR A 235 23.79 -3.29 8.18
N ASP A 236 24.05 -3.06 6.89
CA ASP A 236 25.32 -2.51 6.37
C ASP A 236 25.30 -0.97 6.24
N GLY A 237 24.21 -0.31 6.66
CA GLY A 237 24.02 1.13 6.58
C GLY A 237 23.54 1.63 5.20
N SER A 238 23.38 0.76 4.22
CA SER A 238 22.85 1.13 2.90
C SER A 238 21.33 1.32 2.93
N LEU A 239 20.79 2.08 1.97
CA LEU A 239 19.36 2.29 1.80
C LEU A 239 18.67 0.98 1.39
N TRP A 240 17.41 0.84 1.77
CA TRP A 240 16.53 -0.16 1.23
C TRP A 240 16.25 0.14 -0.25
N ARG A 241 16.20 -0.90 -1.06
CA ARG A 241 15.88 -0.79 -2.48
C ARG A 241 14.54 -1.47 -2.71
N CYS A 242 13.51 -0.65 -2.91
CA CYS A 242 12.15 -1.11 -3.13
C CYS A 242 11.88 -1.15 -4.63
N GLY A 243 11.67 -2.36 -5.17
CA GLY A 243 11.21 -2.54 -6.54
C GLY A 243 9.72 -2.24 -6.65
N ILE A 244 9.34 -1.42 -7.61
CA ILE A 244 7.95 -1.14 -7.96
C ILE A 244 7.59 -2.05 -9.12
N GLN A 245 6.55 -2.86 -8.94
CA GLN A 245 6.11 -3.81 -9.96
C GLN A 245 5.71 -3.12 -11.26
N ASP A 246 6.06 -3.72 -12.39
CA ASP A 246 5.68 -3.22 -13.71
C ASP A 246 4.19 -3.50 -13.98
N PRO A 247 3.35 -2.46 -14.09
CA PRO A 247 1.93 -2.65 -14.37
C PRO A 247 1.65 -3.16 -15.79
N GLN A 248 2.63 -3.11 -16.71
CA GLN A 248 2.50 -3.64 -18.07
C GLN A 248 2.78 -5.15 -18.15
N ASP A 249 3.49 -5.72 -17.17
CA ASP A 249 3.78 -7.16 -17.05
C ASP A 249 3.54 -7.66 -15.62
N PRO A 250 2.31 -7.52 -15.09
CA PRO A 250 2.02 -7.77 -13.67
C PRO A 250 2.12 -9.25 -13.26
N GLU A 251 2.08 -10.18 -14.21
CA GLU A 251 2.25 -11.61 -13.93
C GLU A 251 3.73 -12.00 -13.76
N ASN A 252 4.64 -11.15 -14.21
CA ASN A 252 6.07 -11.36 -14.09
C ASN A 252 6.61 -10.68 -12.82
N GLY A 253 6.65 -11.39 -11.72
CA GLY A 253 7.14 -10.89 -10.43
C GLY A 253 8.61 -10.41 -10.44
N SER A 254 9.30 -10.49 -11.57
CA SER A 254 10.66 -9.96 -11.78
C SER A 254 10.69 -8.74 -12.71
N ALA A 255 9.54 -8.30 -13.23
CA ALA A 255 9.43 -7.08 -14.01
C ALA A 255 9.18 -5.89 -13.07
N TYR A 256 10.03 -4.87 -13.19
CA TYR A 256 9.94 -3.67 -12.37
C TYR A 256 9.79 -2.43 -13.24
N LEU A 257 8.82 -1.61 -12.91
CA LEU A 257 8.73 -0.22 -13.37
C LEU A 257 10.01 0.56 -13.04
N GLY A 258 10.55 0.28 -11.85
CA GLY A 258 11.78 0.89 -11.38
C GLY A 258 12.08 0.51 -9.94
N VAL A 259 13.16 1.07 -9.42
CA VAL A 259 13.62 0.85 -8.03
C VAL A 259 13.82 2.19 -7.36
N VAL A 260 13.19 2.38 -6.21
CA VAL A 260 13.41 3.53 -5.34
C VAL A 260 14.27 3.14 -4.13
N SER A 261 15.24 3.99 -3.77
CA SER A 261 16.16 3.78 -2.64
C SER A 261 15.75 4.65 -1.47
N VAL A 262 15.37 4.05 -0.33
CA VAL A 262 14.77 4.75 0.81
C VAL A 262 15.30 4.27 2.16
N ALA A 263 15.15 5.11 3.19
CA ALA A 263 15.25 4.77 4.60
C ALA A 263 14.09 5.47 5.34
N ASP A 264 13.52 4.84 6.35
CA ASP A 264 12.41 5.38 7.14
C ASP A 264 11.25 5.90 6.28
N ARG A 265 10.86 5.12 5.26
CA ARG A 265 9.80 5.48 4.31
C ARG A 265 8.86 4.30 4.03
N ALA A 266 7.61 4.65 3.84
CA ALA A 266 6.63 3.83 3.14
C ALA A 266 6.78 4.04 1.63
N VAL A 267 6.61 2.96 0.86
CA VAL A 267 6.53 2.92 -0.60
C VAL A 267 5.28 2.13 -0.93
N ILE A 268 4.21 2.81 -1.24
CA ILE A 268 2.88 2.22 -1.36
C ILE A 268 2.34 2.46 -2.76
N THR A 269 1.94 1.37 -3.42
CA THR A 269 1.46 1.41 -4.80
C THR A 269 -0.01 1.03 -4.87
N SER A 270 -0.77 1.76 -5.67
CA SER A 270 -2.12 1.40 -6.12
C SER A 270 -2.11 1.22 -7.63
N GLY A 271 -2.71 0.12 -8.12
CA GLY A 271 -2.80 -0.20 -9.53
C GLY A 271 -4.01 -1.06 -9.88
N ALA A 272 -4.52 -0.89 -11.09
CA ALA A 272 -5.67 -1.65 -11.60
C ALA A 272 -5.41 -3.16 -11.68
N TYR A 273 -4.15 -3.56 -11.83
CA TYR A 273 -3.71 -4.95 -11.98
C TYR A 273 -3.73 -5.76 -10.69
N GLU A 274 -3.83 -5.10 -9.52
CA GLU A 274 -3.79 -5.79 -8.23
C GLU A 274 -5.06 -6.60 -7.96
N ARG A 275 -6.22 -6.05 -8.34
CA ARG A 275 -7.50 -6.71 -8.10
C ARG A 275 -8.52 -6.29 -9.16
N TYR A 276 -8.89 -7.23 -10.02
CA TYR A 276 -9.84 -7.00 -11.12
C TYR A 276 -10.60 -8.26 -11.49
N PHE A 277 -11.65 -8.09 -12.30
CA PHE A 277 -12.30 -9.19 -12.99
C PHE A 277 -12.58 -8.80 -14.44
N VAL A 278 -12.78 -9.82 -15.28
CA VAL A 278 -13.17 -9.65 -16.67
C VAL A 278 -14.63 -10.06 -16.81
N ASP A 279 -15.47 -9.16 -17.29
CA ASP A 279 -16.87 -9.46 -17.60
C ASP A 279 -16.96 -10.43 -18.78
N GLU A 280 -17.51 -11.63 -18.56
CA GLU A 280 -17.61 -12.67 -19.58
C GLU A 280 -18.49 -12.26 -20.79
N ALA A 281 -19.42 -11.35 -20.59
CA ALA A 281 -20.37 -10.93 -21.64
C ALA A 281 -19.75 -9.93 -22.63
N THR A 282 -18.89 -9.04 -22.14
CA THR A 282 -18.32 -7.93 -22.92
C THR A 282 -16.83 -8.06 -23.17
N GLY A 283 -16.12 -8.86 -22.35
CA GLY A 283 -14.66 -8.92 -22.33
C GLY A 283 -13.99 -7.69 -21.71
N LYS A 284 -14.75 -6.76 -21.12
CA LYS A 284 -14.20 -5.58 -20.45
C LYS A 284 -13.68 -5.95 -19.07
N THR A 285 -12.52 -5.39 -18.72
CA THR A 285 -11.90 -5.52 -17.39
C THR A 285 -12.42 -4.42 -16.47
N TYR A 286 -12.73 -4.79 -15.23
CA TYR A 286 -13.16 -3.89 -14.17
C TYR A 286 -12.29 -4.12 -12.95
N HIS A 287 -11.61 -3.07 -12.48
CA HIS A 287 -10.74 -3.12 -11.30
C HIS A 287 -11.41 -2.51 -10.06
N HIS A 288 -10.84 -2.77 -8.90
CA HIS A 288 -11.42 -2.43 -7.60
C HIS A 288 -11.30 -0.96 -7.20
N ILE A 289 -10.46 -0.15 -7.85
CA ILE A 289 -10.31 1.26 -7.51
C ILE A 289 -11.46 2.02 -8.17
N LEU A 290 -12.51 2.26 -7.39
CA LEU A 290 -13.70 2.97 -7.87
C LEU A 290 -13.49 4.49 -7.80
N ASP A 291 -13.97 5.20 -8.80
CA ASP A 291 -14.14 6.65 -8.73
C ASP A 291 -15.40 6.97 -7.90
N PRO A 292 -15.28 7.62 -6.74
CA PRO A 292 -16.42 7.93 -5.88
C PRO A 292 -17.49 8.85 -6.53
N LYS A 293 -17.12 9.55 -7.59
CA LYS A 293 -18.05 10.45 -8.33
C LYS A 293 -18.92 9.71 -9.34
N THR A 294 -18.44 8.60 -9.86
CA THR A 294 -19.15 7.84 -10.90
C THR A 294 -19.64 6.49 -10.43
N GLY A 295 -19.01 5.91 -9.39
CA GLY A 295 -19.26 4.56 -8.89
C GLY A 295 -18.70 3.46 -9.79
N TYR A 296 -18.03 3.80 -10.88
CA TYR A 296 -17.33 2.89 -11.78
C TYR A 296 -15.82 2.84 -11.46
N PRO A 297 -15.11 1.78 -11.89
CA PRO A 297 -13.64 1.80 -11.87
C PRO A 297 -13.09 3.08 -12.51
N ALA A 298 -12.09 3.68 -11.86
CA ALA A 298 -11.50 4.94 -12.29
C ALA A 298 -10.80 4.78 -13.65
N GLU A 299 -11.12 5.61 -14.61
CA GLU A 299 -10.48 5.68 -15.94
C GLU A 299 -9.64 6.97 -16.00
N SER A 300 -8.57 7.04 -15.18
CA SER A 300 -7.76 8.24 -14.99
C SER A 300 -6.58 8.38 -15.96
N GLY A 301 -6.34 7.36 -16.81
CA GLY A 301 -5.18 7.28 -17.71
C GLY A 301 -3.89 6.84 -17.00
N LEU A 302 -3.95 6.44 -15.72
CA LEU A 302 -2.83 5.89 -14.98
C LEU A 302 -2.92 4.36 -14.86
N LEU A 303 -1.80 3.68 -15.02
CA LEU A 303 -1.66 2.23 -14.77
C LEU A 303 -1.31 1.95 -13.30
N SER A 304 -0.45 2.79 -12.70
CA SER A 304 -0.06 2.69 -11.29
C SER A 304 0.33 4.03 -10.71
N VAL A 305 0.17 4.13 -9.39
CA VAL A 305 0.62 5.26 -8.58
C VAL A 305 1.34 4.71 -7.36
N THR A 306 2.58 5.12 -7.18
CA THR A 306 3.36 4.85 -5.98
C THR A 306 3.57 6.13 -5.20
N VAL A 307 3.24 6.11 -3.92
CA VAL A 307 3.49 7.20 -2.98
C VAL A 307 4.63 6.81 -2.05
N VAL A 308 5.58 7.74 -1.87
CA VAL A 308 6.71 7.59 -0.95
C VAL A 308 6.58 8.63 0.16
N SER A 309 6.43 8.19 1.41
CA SER A 309 6.21 9.06 2.57
C SER A 309 6.85 8.50 3.84
N THR A 310 7.07 9.31 4.86
CA THR A 310 7.35 8.83 6.23
C THR A 310 6.09 8.28 6.90
N ASP A 311 4.92 8.74 6.49
CA ASP A 311 3.62 8.34 7.00
C ASP A 311 2.98 7.31 6.06
N GLY A 312 2.89 6.05 6.52
CA GLY A 312 2.31 4.95 5.76
C GLY A 312 0.80 5.15 5.54
N MET A 313 0.08 5.69 6.54
CA MET A 313 -1.37 5.92 6.43
C MET A 313 -1.68 6.96 5.36
N LEU A 314 -0.95 8.09 5.36
CA LEU A 314 -1.04 9.09 4.31
C LEU A 314 -0.70 8.52 2.93
N ALA A 315 0.38 7.73 2.83
CA ALA A 315 0.80 7.13 1.57
C ALA A 315 -0.25 6.17 0.99
N ASP A 316 -0.89 5.35 1.82
CA ASP A 316 -1.93 4.40 1.41
C ASP A 316 -3.16 5.13 0.83
N GLY A 317 -3.71 6.10 1.58
CA GLY A 317 -4.84 6.90 1.12
C GLY A 317 -4.54 7.74 -0.12
N LEU A 318 -3.32 8.32 -0.22
CA LEU A 318 -2.93 9.11 -1.38
C LEU A 318 -2.64 8.26 -2.62
N SER A 319 -2.15 7.02 -2.50
CA SER A 319 -1.93 6.16 -3.66
C SER A 319 -3.24 5.91 -4.42
N THR A 320 -4.30 5.63 -3.69
CA THR A 320 -5.68 5.48 -4.23
C THR A 320 -6.22 6.81 -4.75
N SER A 321 -6.08 7.90 -3.98
CA SER A 321 -6.56 9.23 -4.39
C SER A 321 -5.94 9.70 -5.69
N CYS A 322 -4.61 9.62 -5.80
CA CYS A 322 -3.86 10.04 -6.97
C CYS A 322 -4.18 9.15 -8.19
N TYR A 323 -4.43 7.85 -7.97
CA TYR A 323 -4.89 6.98 -9.04
C TYR A 323 -6.24 7.46 -9.62
N VAL A 324 -7.18 7.84 -8.76
CA VAL A 324 -8.50 8.38 -9.18
C VAL A 324 -8.36 9.76 -9.84
N MET A 325 -7.52 10.63 -9.30
CA MET A 325 -7.31 11.99 -9.83
C MET A 325 -6.62 12.04 -11.19
N GLY A 326 -5.77 11.06 -11.50
CA GLY A 326 -4.94 11.08 -12.70
C GLY A 326 -3.73 12.00 -12.60
N LEU A 327 -2.89 12.03 -13.66
CA LEU A 327 -1.57 12.68 -13.65
C LEU A 327 -1.62 14.17 -13.27
N GLU A 328 -2.42 14.94 -13.98
CA GLU A 328 -2.40 16.41 -13.84
C GLU A 328 -2.88 16.87 -12.46
N GLN A 329 -3.98 16.29 -11.95
CA GLN A 329 -4.50 16.63 -10.65
C GLN A 329 -3.59 16.13 -9.52
N SER A 330 -2.95 14.96 -9.68
CA SER A 330 -1.98 14.44 -8.73
C SER A 330 -0.73 15.32 -8.66
N ALA A 331 -0.24 15.80 -9.80
CA ALA A 331 0.88 16.73 -9.85
C ALA A 331 0.54 18.08 -9.20
N GLU A 332 -0.67 18.60 -9.43
CA GLU A 332 -1.15 19.82 -8.78
C GLU A 332 -1.33 19.62 -7.27
N TYR A 333 -1.89 18.50 -6.86
CA TYR A 333 -2.03 18.15 -5.45
C TYR A 333 -0.66 18.06 -4.75
N TRP A 334 0.33 17.41 -5.37
CA TRP A 334 1.68 17.37 -4.85
C TRP A 334 2.31 18.77 -4.74
N ARG A 335 2.14 19.66 -5.72
CA ARG A 335 2.64 21.04 -5.63
C ARG A 335 2.06 21.80 -4.46
N ASN A 336 0.82 21.53 -4.08
CA ASN A 336 0.12 22.21 -3.00
C ASN A 336 0.36 21.59 -1.62
N TYR A 337 0.56 20.25 -1.54
CA TYR A 337 0.57 19.49 -0.29
C TYR A 337 1.78 18.55 -0.14
N GLY A 338 2.71 18.52 -1.08
CA GLY A 338 3.81 17.56 -1.18
C GLY A 338 4.96 17.79 -0.20
N ALA A 339 4.73 18.40 0.97
CA ALA A 339 5.77 18.52 2.00
C ALA A 339 6.15 17.16 2.61
N ASP A 340 5.17 16.23 2.70
CA ASP A 340 5.29 15.00 3.45
C ASP A 340 5.28 13.74 2.57
N PHE A 341 5.16 13.88 1.25
CA PHE A 341 5.12 12.75 0.33
C PHE A 341 5.66 13.10 -1.06
N ASP A 342 6.04 12.06 -1.79
CA ASP A 342 6.48 12.11 -3.18
C ASP A 342 5.76 11.06 -4.02
N LEU A 343 5.76 11.23 -5.36
CA LEU A 343 5.01 10.41 -6.30
C LEU A 343 5.92 9.77 -7.34
N ILE A 344 5.57 8.54 -7.73
CA ILE A 344 6.02 7.86 -8.95
C ILE A 344 4.76 7.34 -9.64
N LEU A 345 4.50 7.79 -10.87
CA LEU A 345 3.29 7.47 -11.61
C LEU A 345 3.67 6.85 -12.95
N MET A 346 2.86 5.91 -13.44
CA MET A 346 2.96 5.41 -14.81
C MET A 346 1.63 5.59 -15.51
N ASP A 347 1.65 6.19 -16.70
CA ASP A 347 0.48 6.36 -17.53
C ASP A 347 0.25 5.16 -18.48
N GLU A 348 -0.91 5.14 -19.13
CA GLU A 348 -1.28 4.09 -20.08
C GLU A 348 -0.43 4.06 -21.36
N ASN A 349 0.37 5.11 -21.63
CA ASN A 349 1.33 5.16 -22.73
C ASN A 349 2.70 4.56 -22.34
N GLY A 350 2.88 4.17 -21.09
CA GLY A 350 4.14 3.65 -20.56
C GLY A 350 5.17 4.73 -20.22
N GLU A 351 4.75 5.99 -20.09
CA GLU A 351 5.60 7.10 -19.63
C GLU A 351 5.57 7.14 -18.09
N VAL A 352 6.72 7.38 -17.49
CA VAL A 352 6.90 7.40 -16.04
C VAL A 352 7.14 8.83 -15.57
N TYR A 353 6.47 9.22 -14.48
CA TYR A 353 6.56 10.55 -13.89
C TYR A 353 6.99 10.43 -12.45
N VAL A 354 7.97 11.24 -12.04
CA VAL A 354 8.51 11.23 -10.68
C VAL A 354 8.61 12.66 -10.16
N THR A 355 8.24 12.87 -8.89
CA THR A 355 8.44 14.17 -8.26
C THR A 355 9.92 14.46 -8.06
N GLU A 356 10.30 15.73 -8.18
CA GLU A 356 11.69 16.20 -8.20
C GLU A 356 12.54 15.66 -7.03
N PRO A 357 12.07 15.58 -5.77
CA PRO A 357 12.88 15.08 -4.67
C PRO A 357 13.29 13.61 -4.81
N LEU A 358 12.51 12.80 -5.53
CA LEU A 358 12.84 11.39 -5.78
C LEU A 358 13.73 11.16 -7.00
N SER A 359 13.92 12.15 -7.88
CA SER A 359 14.62 11.98 -9.17
C SER A 359 16.03 11.41 -9.03
N GLY A 360 16.73 11.69 -7.92
CA GLY A 360 18.05 11.13 -7.61
C GLY A 360 18.03 9.79 -6.86
N GLN A 361 16.87 9.31 -6.42
CA GLN A 361 16.69 8.09 -5.62
C GLN A 361 15.95 6.99 -6.37
N PHE A 362 15.34 7.32 -7.51
CA PHE A 362 14.61 6.42 -8.38
C PHE A 362 15.40 6.08 -9.64
N THR A 363 15.40 4.82 -10.03
CA THR A 363 16.02 4.33 -11.27
C THR A 363 15.03 3.47 -12.02
N SER A 364 14.94 3.66 -13.35
CA SER A 364 14.03 2.94 -14.23
C SER A 364 14.66 2.79 -15.61
N ASP A 365 14.27 1.75 -16.35
CA ASP A 365 14.57 1.58 -17.77
C ASP A 365 13.55 2.31 -18.67
N TYR A 366 12.46 2.78 -18.11
CA TYR A 366 11.46 3.61 -18.78
C TYR A 366 11.94 5.05 -18.94
N LYS A 367 11.31 5.76 -19.87
CA LYS A 367 11.49 7.21 -19.98
C LYS A 367 10.84 7.90 -18.79
N VAL A 368 11.63 8.63 -18.02
CA VAL A 368 11.19 9.30 -16.80
C VAL A 368 11.05 10.79 -17.04
N HIS A 369 9.90 11.33 -16.67
CA HIS A 369 9.61 12.75 -16.61
C HIS A 369 9.66 13.24 -15.16
N VAL A 370 10.10 14.48 -14.95
CA VAL A 370 10.17 15.06 -13.60
C VAL A 370 9.05 16.06 -13.40
N ILE A 371 8.28 15.81 -12.34
CA ILE A 371 7.26 16.74 -11.82
C ILE A 371 7.95 17.70 -10.87
N SER A 372 8.00 18.98 -11.21
CA SER A 372 8.55 20.04 -10.38
C SER A 372 7.47 21.06 -10.00
N GLN A 373 7.84 22.05 -9.18
CA GLN A 373 6.95 23.18 -8.85
C GLN A 373 6.60 24.03 -10.10
N GLU A 374 7.45 23.99 -11.14
CA GLU A 374 7.27 24.79 -12.36
C GLU A 374 6.49 24.07 -13.47
N GLY A 375 6.42 22.72 -13.42
CA GLY A 375 5.75 21.91 -14.44
C GLY A 375 6.25 20.46 -14.50
N ILE A 376 5.96 19.80 -15.63
CA ILE A 376 6.44 18.46 -15.97
C ILE A 376 7.44 18.58 -17.12
N SER A 377 8.62 17.99 -16.97
CA SER A 377 9.74 18.08 -17.94
C SER A 377 10.21 16.71 -18.45
#